data_7c92273d5aac24ae007ac62388f7540a
#
_entry.id   7c92273d5aac24ae007ac62388f7540a
#
_cell.length_a   1.000
_cell.length_b   1.000
_cell.length_c   1.000
_cell.angle_alpha   90.00
_cell.angle_beta   90.00
_cell.angle_gamma   90.00
#
_symmetry.space_group_name_H-M   'P 1'
#
loop_
_entity.id
_entity.type
_entity.pdbx_description
1 polymer ?
#
loop_
_entity_poly.entity_id
_entity_poly.type
_entity_poly.pdbx_seq_one_letter_code
_entity_poly.pdbx_strand_id
1 'polypeptide(L)'
;MRIWVDADACPKLIKDILFRAAIKREVITNFVANSWLHLPESNYINFILVNQGPDIADDKIVEDCLIGDLVITADIPLAVRIVEKGALGLDPRGKVYDKNNIGGISDMRDFMSSLRNDGVITGGPDSFSSKDSGKFANALDKLIVTKEKK
;
A
#
# COMPACT_ATOMS: atom_id res chain seq x y z
N MET A 1 0.87 -4.10 -15.08
CA MET A 1 0.87 -3.78 -13.64
C MET A 1 -0.55 -3.78 -13.12
N ARG A 2 -0.78 -4.42 -12.00
CA ARG A 2 -2.04 -4.31 -11.24
C ARG A 2 -1.70 -3.68 -9.90
N ILE A 3 -2.69 -3.00 -9.31
CA ILE A 3 -2.53 -2.36 -8.00
C ILE A 3 -3.35 -3.16 -6.98
N TRP A 4 -2.74 -3.47 -5.85
CA TRP A 4 -3.37 -4.15 -4.72
C TRP A 4 -3.40 -3.18 -3.55
N VAL A 5 -4.55 -3.02 -2.92
CA VAL A 5 -4.72 -2.05 -1.83
C VAL A 5 -5.08 -2.78 -0.55
N ASP A 6 -4.27 -2.58 0.49
CA ASP A 6 -4.56 -2.98 1.87
C ASP A 6 -5.60 -1.98 2.41
N ALA A 7 -6.88 -2.24 2.11
CA ALA A 7 -7.90 -1.21 2.16
C ALA A 7 -8.43 -0.90 3.56
N ASP A 8 -8.33 -1.85 4.50
CA ASP A 8 -8.82 -1.62 5.87
C ASP A 8 -8.03 -0.52 6.59
N ALA A 9 -6.75 -0.39 6.26
CA ALA A 9 -5.87 0.61 6.86
C ALA A 9 -5.61 1.81 5.96
N CYS A 10 -6.27 1.91 4.81
CA CYS A 10 -6.03 2.96 3.84
C CYS A 10 -6.90 4.19 4.13
N PRO A 11 -6.31 5.40 4.25
CA PRO A 11 -7.09 6.63 4.45
C PRO A 11 -8.07 6.88 3.30
N LYS A 12 -9.20 7.48 3.62
CA LYS A 12 -10.25 7.78 2.62
C LYS A 12 -9.72 8.62 1.46
N LEU A 13 -8.92 9.65 1.74
CA LEU A 13 -8.34 10.51 0.70
C LEU A 13 -7.49 9.71 -0.29
N ILE A 14 -6.76 8.72 0.21
CA ILE A 14 -5.93 7.85 -0.63
C ILE A 14 -6.79 6.93 -1.48
N LYS A 15 -7.87 6.38 -0.92
CA LYS A 15 -8.82 5.57 -1.70
C LYS A 15 -9.41 6.39 -2.85
N ASP A 16 -9.79 7.65 -2.59
CA ASP A 16 -10.36 8.53 -3.62
C ASP A 16 -9.35 8.78 -4.75
N ILE A 17 -8.07 8.98 -4.41
CA ILE A 17 -7.01 9.14 -5.41
C ILE A 17 -6.85 7.86 -6.23
N LEU A 18 -6.89 6.71 -5.58
CA LEU A 18 -6.79 5.41 -6.25
C LEU A 18 -7.97 5.15 -7.20
N PHE A 19 -9.19 5.51 -6.78
CA PHE A 19 -10.36 5.38 -7.66
C PHE A 19 -10.18 6.19 -8.95
N ARG A 20 -9.77 7.44 -8.82
CA ARG A 20 -9.55 8.32 -9.98
C ARG A 20 -8.42 7.81 -10.86
N ALA A 21 -7.31 7.38 -10.26
CA ALA A 21 -6.17 6.86 -11.02
C ALA A 21 -6.54 5.57 -11.77
N ALA A 22 -7.26 4.66 -11.12
CA ALA A 22 -7.69 3.40 -11.74
C ALA A 22 -8.51 3.66 -13.00
N ILE A 23 -9.48 4.56 -12.91
CA ILE A 23 -10.38 4.88 -14.02
C ILE A 23 -9.65 5.66 -15.11
N LYS A 24 -8.91 6.70 -14.74
CA LYS A 24 -8.24 7.58 -15.68
C LYS A 24 -7.10 6.88 -16.43
N ARG A 25 -6.33 6.06 -15.73
CA ARG A 25 -5.16 5.36 -16.30
C ARG A 25 -5.47 3.95 -16.76
N GLU A 26 -6.71 3.49 -16.57
CA GLU A 26 -7.13 2.15 -16.97
C GLU A 26 -6.24 1.07 -16.34
N VAL A 27 -6.00 1.20 -15.04
CA VAL A 27 -5.17 0.26 -14.26
C VAL A 27 -6.07 -0.53 -13.33
N ILE A 28 -6.02 -1.85 -13.44
CA ILE A 28 -6.79 -2.73 -12.56
C ILE A 28 -6.31 -2.55 -11.12
N THR A 29 -7.23 -2.19 -10.24
CA THR A 29 -6.95 -1.91 -8.84
C THR A 29 -7.88 -2.76 -7.97
N ASN A 30 -7.27 -3.63 -7.15
CA ASN A 30 -7.97 -4.58 -6.31
C ASN A 30 -7.92 -4.11 -4.85
N PHE A 31 -9.08 -3.78 -4.28
CA PHE A 31 -9.20 -3.37 -2.89
C PHE A 31 -9.50 -4.60 -2.05
N VAL A 32 -8.58 -4.96 -1.16
CA VAL A 32 -8.71 -6.13 -0.28
C VAL A 32 -9.03 -5.63 1.13
N ALA A 33 -10.14 -6.11 1.69
CA ALA A 33 -10.60 -5.70 3.00
C ALA A 33 -11.40 -6.80 3.69
N ASN A 34 -11.47 -6.74 5.02
CA ASN A 34 -12.28 -7.67 5.81
C ASN A 34 -13.68 -7.13 6.15
N SER A 35 -14.02 -5.96 5.66
CA SER A 35 -15.36 -5.36 5.80
C SER A 35 -15.75 -4.68 4.49
N TRP A 36 -17.07 -4.53 4.27
CA TRP A 36 -17.58 -3.94 3.05
C TRP A 36 -17.14 -2.49 2.90
N LEU A 37 -16.73 -2.14 1.68
CA LEU A 37 -16.38 -0.78 1.28
C LEU A 37 -17.30 -0.34 0.16
N HIS A 38 -17.66 0.93 0.16
CA HIS A 38 -18.40 1.52 -0.95
C HIS A 38 -17.42 1.95 -2.04
N LEU A 39 -17.44 1.25 -3.17
CA LEU A 39 -16.53 1.51 -4.30
C LEU A 39 -17.31 1.97 -5.52
N PRO A 40 -16.72 2.83 -6.37
CA PRO A 40 -17.32 3.17 -7.66
C PRO A 40 -17.42 1.92 -8.56
N GLU A 41 -18.46 1.87 -9.37
CA GLU A 41 -18.56 0.84 -10.40
C GLU A 41 -17.60 1.15 -11.54
N SER A 42 -16.70 0.22 -11.82
CA SER A 42 -15.72 0.37 -12.90
C SER A 42 -15.12 -0.99 -13.23
N ASN A 43 -14.80 -1.18 -14.50
CA ASN A 43 -14.07 -2.38 -14.94
C ASN A 43 -12.66 -2.45 -14.37
N TYR A 44 -12.15 -1.33 -13.84
CA TYR A 44 -10.79 -1.24 -13.31
C TYR A 44 -10.72 -1.29 -11.79
N ILE A 45 -11.88 -1.34 -11.11
CA ILE A 45 -11.93 -1.36 -9.64
C ILE A 45 -12.63 -2.64 -9.20
N ASN A 46 -11.90 -3.47 -8.45
CA ASN A 46 -12.41 -4.73 -7.91
C ASN A 46 -12.36 -4.70 -6.39
N PHE A 47 -13.31 -5.38 -5.77
CA PHE A 47 -13.33 -5.55 -4.32
C PHE A 47 -13.17 -7.03 -3.99
N ILE A 48 -12.24 -7.31 -3.09
CA ILE A 48 -12.00 -8.67 -2.58
C ILE A 48 -12.27 -8.66 -1.09
N LEU A 49 -13.41 -9.25 -0.70
CA LEU A 49 -13.76 -9.40 0.71
C LEU A 49 -13.07 -10.64 1.27
N VAL A 50 -12.36 -10.47 2.38
CA VAL A 50 -11.70 -11.59 3.07
C VAL A 50 -12.26 -11.72 4.48
N ASN A 51 -12.04 -12.87 5.11
CA ASN A 51 -12.45 -13.11 6.49
C ASN A 51 -11.67 -12.21 7.45
N GLN A 52 -12.27 -11.91 8.59
CA GLN A 52 -11.56 -11.20 9.66
C GLN A 52 -10.53 -12.11 10.30
N GLY A 53 -9.43 -11.52 10.74
CA GLY A 53 -8.36 -12.23 11.41
C GLY A 53 -7.00 -11.63 11.08
N PRO A 54 -5.98 -11.91 11.92
CA PRO A 54 -4.63 -11.40 11.68
C PRO A 54 -4.09 -11.92 10.35
N ASP A 55 -3.52 -11.03 9.58
CA ASP A 55 -2.77 -11.32 8.35
C ASP A 55 -3.56 -11.97 7.20
N ILE A 56 -4.90 -12.12 7.31
CA ILE A 56 -5.68 -12.75 6.25
C ILE A 56 -5.67 -11.91 4.98
N ALA A 57 -5.90 -10.59 5.09
CA ALA A 57 -5.83 -9.68 3.95
C ALA A 57 -4.41 -9.63 3.38
N ASP A 58 -3.41 -9.58 4.25
CA ASP A 58 -2.00 -9.58 3.84
C ASP A 58 -1.64 -10.83 3.06
N ASP A 59 -2.03 -12.00 3.57
CA ASP A 59 -1.76 -13.28 2.92
C ASP A 59 -2.40 -13.33 1.52
N LYS A 60 -3.62 -12.82 1.39
CA LYS A 60 -4.32 -12.75 0.10
C LYS A 60 -3.56 -11.89 -0.90
N ILE A 61 -3.09 -10.72 -0.47
CA ILE A 61 -2.31 -9.83 -1.33
C ILE A 61 -1.01 -10.49 -1.77
N VAL A 62 -0.28 -11.09 -0.84
CA VAL A 62 0.99 -11.78 -1.16
C VAL A 62 0.76 -12.94 -2.13
N GLU A 63 -0.30 -13.72 -1.90
CA GLU A 63 -0.62 -14.87 -2.74
C GLU A 63 -0.92 -14.45 -4.18
N ASP A 64 -1.69 -13.39 -4.36
CA ASP A 64 -2.23 -13.00 -5.66
C ASP A 64 -1.38 -12.00 -6.44
N CYS A 65 -0.52 -11.22 -5.78
CA CYS A 65 0.31 -10.25 -6.49
C CYS A 65 1.41 -10.94 -7.31
N LEU A 66 1.80 -10.29 -8.40
CA LEU A 66 2.79 -10.81 -9.33
C LEU A 66 3.96 -9.84 -9.46
N ILE A 67 5.06 -10.30 -10.04
CA ILE A 67 6.21 -9.46 -10.35
C ILE A 67 5.76 -8.24 -11.15
N GLY A 68 6.16 -7.05 -10.71
CA GLY A 68 5.81 -5.79 -11.35
C GLY A 68 4.51 -5.17 -10.89
N ASP A 69 3.75 -5.84 -10.02
CA ASP A 69 2.56 -5.25 -9.42
C ASP A 69 2.93 -4.21 -8.35
N LEU A 70 1.96 -3.36 -8.00
CA LEU A 70 2.12 -2.34 -6.98
C LEU A 70 1.17 -2.64 -5.82
N VAL A 71 1.69 -2.58 -4.59
CA VAL A 71 0.89 -2.81 -3.37
C VAL A 71 0.86 -1.54 -2.54
N ILE A 72 -0.33 -1.06 -2.21
CA ILE A 72 -0.54 0.13 -1.40
C ILE A 72 -0.75 -0.30 0.05
N THR A 73 0.23 -0.03 0.90
CA THR A 73 0.18 -0.41 2.31
C THR A 73 1.16 0.40 3.16
N ALA A 74 0.82 0.62 4.41
CA ALA A 74 1.74 1.17 5.42
C ALA A 74 2.35 0.06 6.29
N ASP A 75 1.98 -1.18 6.06
CA ASP A 75 2.44 -2.33 6.84
C ASP A 75 3.80 -2.80 6.33
N ILE A 76 4.85 -2.56 7.12
CA ILE A 76 6.23 -2.90 6.73
C ILE A 76 6.43 -4.40 6.53
N PRO A 77 5.96 -5.29 7.43
CA PRO A 77 6.06 -6.74 7.17
C PRO A 77 5.42 -7.18 5.87
N LEU A 78 4.26 -6.62 5.51
CA LEU A 78 3.64 -6.90 4.21
C LEU A 78 4.51 -6.40 3.06
N ALA A 79 5.05 -5.18 3.18
CA ALA A 79 5.94 -4.62 2.16
C ALA A 79 7.16 -5.51 1.92
N VAL A 80 7.76 -6.05 2.98
CA VAL A 80 8.88 -6.99 2.86
C VAL A 80 8.48 -8.20 2.01
N ARG A 81 7.33 -8.79 2.30
CA ARG A 81 6.86 -10.00 1.62
C ARG A 81 6.61 -9.76 0.14
N ILE A 82 5.97 -8.64 -0.22
CA ILE A 82 5.65 -8.37 -1.63
C ILE A 82 6.88 -7.95 -2.43
N VAL A 83 7.82 -7.24 -1.81
CA VAL A 83 9.07 -6.89 -2.47
C VAL A 83 9.91 -8.13 -2.76
N GLU A 84 9.94 -9.10 -1.86
CA GLU A 84 10.61 -10.38 -2.10
C GLU A 84 10.01 -11.10 -3.32
N LYS A 85 8.73 -10.92 -3.57
CA LYS A 85 8.03 -11.49 -4.72
C LYS A 85 8.27 -10.74 -6.03
N GLY A 86 8.89 -9.58 -5.96
CA GLY A 86 9.19 -8.75 -7.14
C GLY A 86 8.18 -7.64 -7.39
N ALA A 87 7.28 -7.38 -6.45
CA ALA A 87 6.37 -6.25 -6.52
C ALA A 87 7.00 -5.02 -5.86
N LEU A 88 6.39 -3.84 -6.08
CA LEU A 88 6.75 -2.61 -5.40
C LEU A 88 5.69 -2.27 -4.37
N GLY A 89 6.09 -1.61 -3.29
CA GLY A 89 5.17 -1.07 -2.30
C GLY A 89 5.11 0.45 -2.36
N LEU A 90 3.97 1.00 -1.97
CA LEU A 90 3.79 2.45 -1.86
C LEU A 90 2.91 2.71 -0.64
N ASP A 91 3.41 3.50 0.30
CA ASP A 91 2.61 3.80 1.48
C ASP A 91 1.71 5.03 1.23
N PRO A 92 0.67 5.23 2.06
CA PRO A 92 -0.26 6.35 1.89
C PRO A 92 0.39 7.74 1.97
N ARG A 93 1.62 7.84 2.47
CA ARG A 93 2.35 9.12 2.57
C ARG A 93 3.31 9.33 1.40
N GLY A 94 3.33 8.42 0.42
CA GLY A 94 4.12 8.57 -0.79
C GLY A 94 5.49 7.90 -0.76
N LYS A 95 5.79 7.12 0.25
CA LYS A 95 7.06 6.41 0.32
C LYS A 95 7.02 5.12 -0.49
N VAL A 96 8.00 4.93 -1.37
CA VAL A 96 8.12 3.73 -2.21
C VAL A 96 8.98 2.70 -1.50
N TYR A 97 8.53 1.45 -1.49
CA TYR A 97 9.27 0.31 -0.97
C TYR A 97 9.78 -0.54 -2.13
N ASP A 98 11.09 -0.78 -2.18
CA ASP A 98 11.72 -1.59 -3.21
C ASP A 98 12.84 -2.45 -2.60
N LYS A 99 13.51 -3.23 -3.43
CA LYS A 99 14.61 -4.10 -2.98
C LYS A 99 15.75 -3.33 -2.33
N ASN A 100 15.99 -2.09 -2.77
CA ASN A 100 17.12 -1.31 -2.31
C ASN A 100 16.91 -0.72 -0.92
N ASN A 101 15.64 -0.41 -0.55
CA ASN A 101 15.37 0.31 0.70
C ASN A 101 14.64 -0.51 1.76
N ILE A 102 13.97 -1.60 1.39
CA ILE A 102 13.06 -2.29 2.32
C ILE A 102 13.81 -2.89 3.53
N GLY A 103 15.02 -3.38 3.31
CA GLY A 103 15.82 -3.96 4.42
C GLY A 103 16.11 -2.93 5.50
N GLY A 104 16.61 -1.75 5.12
CA GLY A 104 16.89 -0.67 6.05
C GLY A 104 15.63 -0.15 6.75
N ILE A 105 14.53 -0.05 6.02
CA ILE A 105 13.24 0.38 6.57
C ILE A 105 12.75 -0.63 7.61
N SER A 106 12.83 -1.91 7.33
CA SER A 106 12.43 -2.97 8.24
C SER A 106 13.29 -2.97 9.52
N ASP A 107 14.59 -2.82 9.37
CA ASP A 107 15.51 -2.75 10.51
C ASP A 107 15.22 -1.53 11.39
N MET A 108 14.97 -0.38 10.78
CA MET A 108 14.64 0.85 11.50
C MET A 108 13.32 0.71 12.26
N ARG A 109 12.32 0.06 11.65
CA ARG A 109 11.03 -0.21 12.30
C ARG A 109 11.23 -1.07 13.55
N ASP A 110 12.04 -2.13 13.45
CA ASP A 110 12.30 -3.04 14.57
C ASP A 110 13.04 -2.32 15.69
N PHE A 111 14.03 -1.50 15.33
CA PHE A 111 14.79 -0.69 16.27
C PHE A 111 13.86 0.30 17.02
N MET A 112 13.02 1.04 16.30
CA MET A 112 12.10 2.00 16.90
C MET A 112 11.05 1.33 17.78
N SER A 113 10.58 0.15 17.40
CA SER A 113 9.67 -0.68 18.22
C SER A 113 10.34 -1.06 19.53
N SER A 114 11.58 -1.50 19.49
CA SER A 114 12.35 -1.85 20.68
C SER A 114 12.50 -0.65 21.61
N LEU A 115 12.81 0.53 21.08
CA LEU A 115 12.92 1.76 21.88
C LEU A 115 11.59 2.12 22.56
N ARG A 116 10.47 1.96 21.88
CA ARG A 116 9.15 2.21 22.47
C ARG A 116 8.83 1.21 23.58
N ASN A 117 9.14 -0.06 23.36
CA ASN A 117 8.91 -1.10 24.38
C ASN A 117 9.76 -0.87 25.63
N ASP A 118 10.97 -0.32 25.45
CA ASP A 118 11.85 0.02 26.57
C ASP A 118 11.51 1.37 27.22
N GLY A 119 10.52 2.08 26.70
CA GLY A 119 10.11 3.38 27.25
C GLY A 119 11.03 4.54 26.89
N VAL A 120 12.01 4.32 25.97
CA VAL A 120 12.95 5.35 25.56
C VAL A 120 12.30 6.45 24.75
N ILE A 121 11.36 6.05 23.88
CA ILE A 121 10.57 6.98 23.06
C ILE A 121 9.09 6.68 23.21
N THR A 122 8.27 7.71 22.99
CA THR A 122 6.82 7.58 23.03
C THR A 122 6.21 8.17 21.76
N GLY A 123 4.99 7.75 21.45
CA GLY A 123 4.26 8.21 20.29
C GLY A 123 4.65 7.46 19.03
N GLY A 124 4.10 7.90 17.91
CA GLY A 124 4.32 7.32 16.59
C GLY A 124 4.45 8.42 15.54
N PRO A 125 4.28 8.09 14.26
CA PRO A 125 4.33 9.10 13.20
C PRO A 125 3.21 10.12 13.36
N ASP A 126 3.40 11.30 12.79
CA ASP A 126 2.39 12.35 12.76
C ASP A 126 1.13 11.85 12.06
N SER A 127 0.00 12.48 12.40
CA SER A 127 -1.28 12.18 11.75
C SER A 127 -1.21 12.43 10.25
N PHE A 128 -1.94 11.61 9.48
CA PHE A 128 -2.05 11.77 8.04
C PHE A 128 -2.64 13.14 7.69
N SER A 129 -2.07 13.80 6.68
CA SER A 129 -2.47 15.15 6.26
C SER A 129 -2.68 15.24 4.76
N SER A 130 -3.26 16.37 4.30
CA SER A 130 -3.42 16.62 2.86
C SER A 130 -2.09 16.73 2.12
N LYS A 131 -1.02 17.15 2.80
CA LYS A 131 0.32 17.16 2.23
C LYS A 131 0.79 15.75 1.90
N ASP A 132 0.47 14.78 2.75
CA ASP A 132 0.78 13.38 2.52
C ASP A 132 0.02 12.84 1.30
N SER A 133 -1.25 13.22 1.12
CA SER A 133 -2.02 12.79 -0.04
C SER A 133 -1.44 13.32 -1.35
N GLY A 134 -0.91 14.55 -1.34
CA GLY A 134 -0.21 15.11 -2.50
C GLY A 134 1.05 14.33 -2.86
N LYS A 135 1.84 13.97 -1.86
CA LYS A 135 3.04 13.15 -2.06
C LYS A 135 2.68 11.77 -2.62
N PHE A 136 1.61 11.17 -2.10
CA PHE A 136 1.12 9.88 -2.58
C PHE A 136 0.70 9.97 -4.05
N ALA A 137 -0.10 10.97 -4.40
CA ALA A 137 -0.59 11.15 -5.77
C ALA A 137 0.58 11.29 -6.75
N ASN A 138 1.60 12.08 -6.39
CA ASN A 138 2.79 12.25 -7.23
C ASN A 138 3.58 10.96 -7.39
N ALA A 139 3.79 10.23 -6.32
CA ALA A 139 4.52 8.96 -6.37
C ALA A 139 3.75 7.92 -7.20
N LEU A 140 2.44 7.81 -6.99
CA LEU A 140 1.59 6.90 -7.75
C LEU A 140 1.64 7.19 -9.24
N ASP A 141 1.50 8.46 -9.62
CA ASP A 141 1.55 8.88 -11.03
C ASP A 141 2.89 8.50 -11.68
N LYS A 142 3.99 8.76 -11.01
CA LYS A 142 5.33 8.39 -11.51
C LYS A 142 5.46 6.90 -11.73
N LEU A 143 4.97 6.09 -10.80
CA LEU A 143 5.06 4.63 -10.91
C LEU A 143 4.22 4.10 -12.07
N ILE A 144 3.01 4.62 -12.26
CA ILE A 144 2.13 4.22 -13.36
C ILE A 144 2.75 4.62 -14.71
N VAL A 145 3.21 5.87 -14.84
CA VAL A 145 3.82 6.38 -16.08
C VAL A 145 5.07 5.59 -16.44
N THR A 146 5.91 5.25 -15.47
CA THR A 146 7.11 4.45 -15.70
C THR A 146 6.76 3.09 -16.30
N LYS A 147 5.70 2.45 -15.80
CA LYS A 147 5.25 1.14 -16.33
C LYS A 147 4.66 1.26 -17.73
N GLU A 148 3.90 2.31 -17.99
CA GLU A 148 3.31 2.54 -19.33
C GLU A 148 4.37 2.74 -20.41
N LYS A 149 5.53 3.29 -20.07
CA LYS A 149 6.63 3.53 -21.01
C LYS A 149 7.41 2.27 -21.38
N LYS A 150 7.15 1.19 -20.72
CA LYS A 150 7.75 -0.10 -21.03
C LYS A 150 6.82 -0.93 -21.90
#